data_77b239394741992cb9da5e9d8732b611
#
_entry.id   77b239394741992cb9da5e9d8732b611
#
_cell.length_a   1.000
_cell.length_b   1.000
_cell.length_c   1.000
_cell.angle_alpha   90.00
_cell.angle_beta   90.00
_cell.angle_gamma   90.00
#
_symmetry.space_group_name_H-M   'P 1'
#
loop_
_entity.id
_entity.type
_entity.pdbx_description
1 polymer ?
#
loop_
_entity_poly.entity_id
_entity_poly.type
_entity_poly.pdbx_seq_one_letter_code
_entity_poly.pdbx_strand_id
1 'polypeptide(L)'
;MKRIKNICILGGGTAGFTVSSVLAKYRELSGSNFGIKLIHNKNIGSIGVGESTLINFNELVKYLDLEDSDWMAECDATYKVALKFSDFYKKGSYFYYPFGHVNHTDPTKSIAYYMGGMIRNPEYFTPERVAPFFIPMSILAEKNKLVGVDRDLHFSIGEHSAYHFDAYKFGNLLQRYSEEGGVEVIEDVFR
;
A
#
# COMPACT_ATOMS: atom_id res chain seq x y z
N MET A 1 35.16 5.03 -7.85
CA MET A 1 33.94 4.79 -8.61
C MET A 1 33.60 6.02 -9.45
N LYS A 2 33.16 5.84 -10.70
CA LYS A 2 32.67 6.99 -11.49
C LYS A 2 31.32 7.43 -10.93
N ARG A 3 31.17 8.75 -10.68
CA ARG A 3 29.92 9.33 -10.17
C ARG A 3 28.84 9.27 -11.27
N ILE A 4 27.64 8.78 -10.96
CA ILE A 4 26.48 8.83 -11.85
C ILE A 4 26.11 10.29 -12.07
N LYS A 5 25.96 10.70 -13.33
CA LYS A 5 25.59 12.07 -13.70
C LYS A 5 24.14 12.16 -14.19
N ASN A 6 23.63 11.10 -14.80
CA ASN A 6 22.27 11.05 -15.34
C ASN A 6 21.70 9.66 -15.14
N ILE A 7 20.40 9.61 -14.89
CA ILE A 7 19.58 8.39 -14.80
C ILE A 7 18.50 8.53 -15.86
N CYS A 8 18.29 7.49 -16.66
CA CYS A 8 17.21 7.42 -17.63
C CYS A 8 16.27 6.28 -17.24
N ILE A 9 14.98 6.59 -17.17
CA ILE A 9 13.89 5.65 -16.87
C ILE A 9 13.11 5.43 -18.15
N LEU A 10 12.89 4.18 -18.52
CA LEU A 10 12.09 3.82 -19.68
C LEU A 10 10.74 3.26 -19.25
N GLY A 11 9.67 3.93 -19.66
CA GLY A 11 8.29 3.58 -19.37
C GLY A 11 7.60 4.55 -18.39
N GLY A 12 6.42 5.04 -18.77
CA GLY A 12 5.61 6.03 -18.04
C GLY A 12 4.32 5.45 -17.46
N GLY A 13 4.34 4.18 -17.08
CA GLY A 13 3.28 3.63 -16.23
C GLY A 13 3.52 3.96 -14.75
N THR A 14 2.63 3.52 -13.87
CA THR A 14 2.73 3.74 -12.42
C THR A 14 4.12 3.39 -11.87
N ALA A 15 4.71 2.28 -12.30
CA ALA A 15 6.04 1.86 -11.85
C ALA A 15 7.15 2.86 -12.26
N GLY A 16 7.14 3.33 -13.51
CA GLY A 16 8.15 4.30 -13.99
C GLY A 16 8.06 5.63 -13.27
N PHE A 17 6.84 6.15 -13.08
CA PHE A 17 6.62 7.37 -12.33
C PHE A 17 6.88 7.21 -10.83
N THR A 18 6.65 6.04 -10.25
CA THR A 18 7.09 5.76 -8.87
C THR A 18 8.60 5.88 -8.74
N VAL A 19 9.35 5.26 -9.64
CA VAL A 19 10.83 5.34 -9.62
C VAL A 19 11.31 6.78 -9.80
N SER A 20 10.74 7.53 -10.74
CA SER A 20 11.13 8.93 -10.98
C SER A 20 10.83 9.84 -9.80
N SER A 21 9.68 9.69 -9.16
CA SER A 21 9.29 10.44 -7.96
C SER A 21 10.22 10.16 -6.78
N VAL A 22 10.51 8.88 -6.52
CA VAL A 22 11.45 8.47 -5.46
C VAL A 22 12.85 9.03 -5.70
N LEU A 23 13.34 8.99 -6.94
CA LEU A 23 14.65 9.54 -7.27
C LEU A 23 14.69 11.07 -7.19
N ALA A 24 13.62 11.75 -7.58
CA ALA A 24 13.47 13.19 -7.42
C ALA A 24 13.54 13.59 -5.94
N LYS A 25 12.76 12.90 -5.10
CA LYS A 25 12.77 13.12 -3.64
C LYS A 25 14.11 12.78 -3.01
N TYR A 26 14.74 11.69 -3.41
CA TYR A 26 16.09 11.35 -2.95
C TYR A 26 17.10 12.44 -3.31
N ARG A 27 17.05 12.98 -4.54
CA ARG A 27 17.93 14.06 -4.98
C ARG A 27 17.76 15.31 -4.13
N GLU A 28 16.51 15.68 -3.84
CA GLU A 28 16.17 16.79 -2.95
C GLU A 28 16.79 16.59 -1.56
N LEU A 29 16.46 15.47 -0.90
CA LEU A 29 16.88 15.19 0.48
C LEU A 29 18.40 15.02 0.66
N SER A 30 19.07 14.42 -0.34
CA SER A 30 20.51 14.16 -0.27
C SER A 30 21.39 15.31 -0.76
N GLY A 31 20.81 16.35 -1.36
CA GLY A 31 21.55 17.41 -2.05
C GLY A 31 22.40 16.89 -3.22
N SER A 32 22.08 15.70 -3.75
CA SER A 32 22.82 15.10 -4.84
C SER A 32 22.55 15.82 -6.16
N ASN A 33 23.57 15.91 -7.01
CA ASN A 33 23.45 16.57 -8.31
C ASN A 33 23.58 15.54 -9.45
N PHE A 34 22.42 15.03 -9.93
CA PHE A 34 22.33 14.18 -11.12
C PHE A 34 21.02 14.49 -11.87
N GLY A 35 21.05 14.35 -13.19
CA GLY A 35 19.86 14.49 -14.03
C GLY A 35 18.98 13.25 -13.98
N ILE A 36 17.67 13.44 -14.07
CA ILE A 36 16.69 12.34 -14.18
C ILE A 36 15.85 12.61 -15.43
N LYS A 37 15.79 11.62 -16.31
CA LYS A 37 14.95 11.64 -17.51
C LYS A 37 14.03 10.43 -17.49
N LEU A 38 12.78 10.62 -17.86
CA LEU A 38 11.81 9.55 -18.06
C LEU A 38 11.29 9.64 -19.49
N ILE A 39 11.42 8.55 -20.24
CA ILE A 39 10.95 8.45 -21.61
C ILE A 39 9.74 7.54 -21.65
N HIS A 40 8.64 8.03 -22.20
CA HIS A 40 7.42 7.24 -22.36
C HIS A 40 6.63 7.62 -23.61
N ASN A 41 5.73 6.76 -24.00
CA ASN A 41 4.77 7.02 -25.07
C ASN A 41 3.35 7.02 -24.52
N LYS A 42 2.70 8.18 -24.55
CA LYS A 42 1.31 8.34 -24.09
C LYS A 42 0.29 7.52 -24.87
N ASN A 43 0.63 7.13 -26.12
CA ASN A 43 -0.25 6.28 -26.92
C ASN A 43 -0.21 4.81 -26.53
N ILE A 44 0.76 4.40 -25.71
CA ILE A 44 0.78 3.09 -25.07
C ILE A 44 0.02 3.25 -23.76
N GLY A 45 -1.27 2.90 -23.79
CA GLY A 45 -2.11 2.98 -22.60
C GLY A 45 -1.53 2.16 -21.44
N SER A 46 -1.72 2.65 -20.23
CA SER A 46 -1.42 1.85 -19.04
C SER A 46 -2.27 0.58 -19.08
N ILE A 47 -1.62 -0.58 -18.92
CA ILE A 47 -2.32 -1.86 -18.76
C ILE A 47 -2.99 -1.94 -17.39
N GLY A 48 -2.71 -0.94 -16.52
CA GLY A 48 -3.23 -0.86 -15.16
C GLY A 48 -4.75 -0.68 -15.16
N VAL A 49 -5.38 -1.54 -14.42
CA VAL A 49 -6.73 -1.41 -13.89
C VAL A 49 -6.61 -0.88 -12.46
N GLY A 50 -7.58 -1.06 -11.57
CA GLY A 50 -7.41 -0.72 -10.17
C GLY A 50 -6.21 -1.42 -9.52
N GLU A 51 -5.44 -0.71 -8.74
CA GLU A 51 -4.34 -1.27 -7.96
C GLU A 51 -4.80 -1.63 -6.55
N SER A 52 -4.23 -2.71 -6.03
CA SER A 52 -4.48 -3.20 -4.68
C SER A 52 -3.14 -3.40 -3.97
N THR A 53 -2.83 -2.54 -3.04
CA THR A 53 -1.52 -2.49 -2.39
C THR A 53 -1.40 -3.40 -1.17
N LEU A 54 -0.22 -3.40 -0.59
CA LEU A 54 0.12 -3.94 0.73
C LEU A 54 0.58 -2.79 1.63
N ILE A 55 0.74 -3.06 2.91
CA ILE A 55 1.13 -2.07 3.93
C ILE A 55 2.41 -1.29 3.58
N ASN A 56 3.37 -1.95 2.94
CA ASN A 56 4.63 -1.31 2.55
C ASN A 56 4.45 -0.15 1.54
N PHE A 57 3.29 -0.03 0.91
CA PHE A 57 2.96 1.14 0.11
C PHE A 57 2.88 2.44 0.94
N ASN A 58 2.57 2.33 2.23
CA ASN A 58 2.54 3.46 3.15
C ASN A 58 3.92 4.12 3.28
N GLU A 59 4.99 3.32 3.18
CA GLU A 59 6.36 3.85 3.19
C GLU A 59 6.62 4.72 1.95
N LEU A 60 6.06 4.36 0.81
CA LEU A 60 6.19 5.16 -0.42
C LEU A 60 5.47 6.50 -0.28
N VAL A 61 4.19 6.51 0.09
CA VAL A 61 3.42 7.77 0.20
C VAL A 61 4.02 8.67 1.27
N LYS A 62 4.46 8.11 2.40
CA LYS A 62 5.17 8.85 3.45
C LYS A 62 6.51 9.42 2.98
N TYR A 63 7.28 8.65 2.20
CA TYR A 63 8.55 9.11 1.66
C TYR A 63 8.39 10.26 0.67
N LEU A 64 7.27 10.28 -0.06
CA LEU A 64 6.93 11.34 -1.00
C LEU A 64 6.19 12.52 -0.34
N ASP A 65 6.00 12.51 0.99
CA ASP A 65 5.20 13.49 1.73
C ASP A 65 3.77 13.65 1.21
N LEU A 66 3.16 12.54 0.77
CA LEU A 66 1.78 12.50 0.29
C LEU A 66 0.84 12.15 1.45
N GLU A 67 0.06 13.12 1.89
CA GLU A 67 -0.99 12.89 2.89
C GLU A 67 -2.24 12.27 2.23
N ASP A 68 -2.95 11.39 2.95
CA ASP A 68 -4.15 10.72 2.42
C ASP A 68 -5.20 11.72 1.91
N SER A 69 -5.34 12.88 2.57
CA SER A 69 -6.23 13.97 2.14
C SER A 69 -5.91 14.53 0.76
N ASP A 70 -4.64 14.45 0.34
CA ASP A 70 -4.15 15.12 -0.85
C ASP A 70 -4.31 14.26 -2.10
N TRP A 71 -4.18 12.95 -1.97
CA TRP A 71 -4.12 12.08 -3.13
C TRP A 71 -5.29 11.09 -3.25
N MET A 72 -5.89 10.67 -2.13
CA MET A 72 -6.91 9.62 -2.17
C MET A 72 -8.14 10.00 -2.98
N ALA A 73 -8.64 11.24 -2.82
CA ALA A 73 -9.82 11.70 -3.55
C ALA A 73 -9.54 11.80 -5.06
N GLU A 74 -8.36 12.25 -5.45
CA GLU A 74 -7.97 12.38 -6.86
C GLU A 74 -7.81 11.00 -7.53
N CYS A 75 -7.34 10.01 -6.78
CA CYS A 75 -7.05 8.66 -7.30
C CYS A 75 -8.19 7.67 -7.08
N ASP A 76 -9.40 8.12 -6.69
CA ASP A 76 -10.52 7.26 -6.28
C ASP A 76 -10.11 6.20 -5.27
N ALA A 77 -9.21 6.56 -4.37
CA ALA A 77 -8.62 5.62 -3.44
C ALA A 77 -9.55 5.31 -2.26
N THR A 78 -9.45 4.08 -1.80
CA THR A 78 -10.11 3.60 -0.58
C THR A 78 -9.14 2.80 0.26
N TYR A 79 -9.37 2.75 1.57
CA TYR A 79 -8.57 1.90 2.45
C TYR A 79 -8.87 0.42 2.23
N LYS A 80 -7.85 -0.38 2.36
CA LYS A 80 -7.89 -1.84 2.34
C LYS A 80 -7.38 -2.36 3.68
N VAL A 81 -8.27 -2.92 4.48
CA VAL A 81 -7.96 -3.34 5.86
C VAL A 81 -7.64 -4.82 5.99
N ALA A 82 -8.00 -5.61 4.98
CA ALA A 82 -7.75 -7.05 4.97
C ALA A 82 -7.86 -7.63 3.55
N LEU A 83 -7.37 -8.86 3.40
CA LEU A 83 -7.67 -9.74 2.29
C LEU A 83 -8.70 -10.78 2.74
N LYS A 84 -9.78 -10.96 2.00
CA LYS A 84 -10.73 -12.04 2.21
C LYS A 84 -10.43 -13.19 1.27
N PHE A 85 -10.12 -14.35 1.81
CA PHE A 85 -9.95 -15.58 1.05
C PHE A 85 -11.24 -16.38 1.14
N SER A 86 -11.96 -16.48 0.03
CA SER A 86 -13.20 -17.27 -0.08
C SER A 86 -12.91 -18.54 -0.83
N ASP A 87 -13.51 -19.66 -0.39
CA ASP A 87 -13.38 -21.00 -1.01
C ASP A 87 -11.94 -21.52 -1.13
N PHE A 88 -10.99 -20.91 -0.40
CA PHE A 88 -9.58 -21.26 -0.51
C PHE A 88 -9.27 -22.62 0.08
N TYR A 89 -9.79 -22.91 1.27
CA TYR A 89 -9.58 -24.17 1.96
C TYR A 89 -10.72 -25.18 1.72
N LYS A 90 -11.98 -24.71 1.78
CA LYS A 90 -13.17 -25.51 1.62
C LYS A 90 -14.27 -24.65 1.00
N LYS A 91 -15.03 -25.21 0.05
CA LYS A 91 -16.18 -24.52 -0.57
C LYS A 91 -17.16 -24.02 0.49
N GLY A 92 -17.54 -22.77 0.42
CA GLY A 92 -18.41 -22.09 1.36
C GLY A 92 -17.72 -21.55 2.62
N SER A 93 -16.40 -21.78 2.78
CA SER A 93 -15.64 -21.19 3.88
C SER A 93 -14.92 -19.91 3.46
N TYR A 94 -14.60 -19.07 4.40
CA TYR A 94 -13.72 -17.92 4.19
C TYR A 94 -12.91 -17.62 5.44
N PHE A 95 -11.83 -16.87 5.25
CA PHE A 95 -11.06 -16.25 6.31
C PHE A 95 -10.49 -14.91 5.84
N TYR A 96 -10.18 -14.05 6.80
CA TYR A 96 -9.48 -12.80 6.56
C TYR A 96 -8.00 -12.91 6.87
N TYR A 97 -7.20 -12.29 6.04
CA TYR A 97 -5.82 -11.93 6.34
C TYR A 97 -5.80 -10.41 6.59
N PRO A 98 -5.99 -9.99 7.84
CA PRO A 98 -6.09 -8.57 8.17
C PRO A 98 -4.70 -7.93 8.19
N PHE A 99 -4.66 -6.64 7.91
CA PHE A 99 -3.47 -5.82 8.09
C PHE A 99 -3.40 -5.29 9.53
N GLY A 100 -2.20 -4.86 9.94
CA GLY A 100 -1.95 -4.32 11.26
C GLY A 100 -1.05 -5.21 12.12
N HIS A 101 -0.75 -4.72 13.31
CA HIS A 101 0.11 -5.42 14.25
C HIS A 101 -0.70 -6.27 15.21
N VAL A 102 -0.18 -7.46 15.49
CA VAL A 102 -0.67 -8.30 16.59
C VAL A 102 -0.25 -7.66 17.91
N ASN A 103 -1.20 -7.46 18.81
CA ASN A 103 -0.88 -7.00 20.16
C ASN A 103 -0.22 -8.15 20.95
N HIS A 104 1.09 -8.07 21.13
CA HIS A 104 1.88 -9.07 21.83
C HIS A 104 2.07 -8.80 23.34
N THR A 105 1.50 -7.72 23.86
CA THR A 105 1.75 -7.27 25.24
C THR A 105 1.07 -8.11 26.31
N ASP A 106 0.07 -8.91 25.94
CA ASP A 106 -0.66 -9.78 26.85
C ASP A 106 -0.36 -11.25 26.55
N PRO A 107 0.39 -11.96 27.43
CA PRO A 107 0.71 -13.37 27.22
C PRO A 107 -0.51 -14.29 27.09
N THR A 108 -1.65 -13.90 27.71
CA THR A 108 -2.90 -14.66 27.62
C THR A 108 -3.59 -14.49 26.26
N LYS A 109 -3.17 -13.50 25.49
CA LYS A 109 -3.62 -13.22 24.12
C LYS A 109 -2.53 -13.57 23.09
N SER A 110 -1.54 -14.37 23.48
CA SER A 110 -0.49 -14.80 22.55
C SER A 110 -1.01 -15.79 21.52
N ILE A 111 -0.38 -15.81 20.36
CA ILE A 111 -0.66 -16.81 19.30
C ILE A 111 -0.58 -18.23 19.88
N ALA A 112 0.42 -18.51 20.73
CA ALA A 112 0.60 -19.82 21.36
C ALA A 112 -0.60 -20.22 22.24
N TYR A 113 -1.19 -19.28 22.98
CA TYR A 113 -2.40 -19.55 23.78
C TYR A 113 -3.56 -19.98 22.89
N TYR A 114 -3.83 -19.27 21.82
CA TYR A 114 -4.93 -19.60 20.91
C TYR A 114 -4.66 -20.86 20.08
N MET A 115 -3.43 -21.09 19.63
CA MET A 115 -3.08 -22.35 18.99
C MET A 115 -3.27 -23.54 19.92
N GLY A 116 -2.87 -23.41 21.18
CA GLY A 116 -3.16 -24.41 22.23
C GLY A 116 -4.64 -24.62 22.45
N GLY A 117 -5.44 -23.54 22.39
CA GLY A 117 -6.90 -23.60 22.45
C GLY A 117 -7.51 -24.33 21.26
N MET A 118 -7.07 -24.06 20.05
CA MET A 118 -7.51 -24.73 18.82
C MET A 118 -7.23 -26.22 18.83
N ILE A 119 -6.09 -26.63 19.41
CA ILE A 119 -5.74 -28.06 19.55
C ILE A 119 -6.64 -28.75 20.60
N ARG A 120 -6.89 -28.08 21.73
CA ARG A 120 -7.63 -28.69 22.88
C ARG A 120 -9.14 -28.64 22.71
N ASN A 121 -9.64 -27.59 22.09
CA ASN A 121 -11.08 -27.36 21.89
C ASN A 121 -11.33 -26.69 20.53
N PRO A 122 -11.19 -27.42 19.42
CA PRO A 122 -11.29 -26.88 18.06
C PRO A 122 -12.70 -26.33 17.73
N GLU A 123 -13.72 -26.82 18.41
CA GLU A 123 -15.09 -26.35 18.20
C GLU A 123 -15.32 -24.93 18.74
N TYR A 124 -14.62 -24.58 19.82
CA TYR A 124 -14.70 -23.25 20.41
C TYR A 124 -13.69 -22.27 19.80
N PHE A 125 -12.45 -22.70 19.58
CA PHE A 125 -11.38 -21.87 19.03
C PHE A 125 -11.31 -22.00 17.50
N THR A 126 -12.35 -21.58 16.81
CA THR A 126 -12.31 -21.54 15.35
C THR A 126 -11.52 -20.33 14.84
N PRO A 127 -10.94 -20.36 13.63
CA PRO A 127 -10.24 -19.24 13.05
C PRO A 127 -11.06 -17.94 13.05
N GLU A 128 -12.35 -18.03 12.78
CA GLU A 128 -13.26 -16.88 12.72
C GLU A 128 -13.47 -16.23 14.10
N ARG A 129 -13.42 -17.02 15.15
CA ARG A 129 -13.53 -16.51 16.52
C ARG A 129 -12.20 -15.97 17.04
N VAL A 130 -11.10 -16.55 16.59
CA VAL A 130 -9.76 -16.24 17.10
C VAL A 130 -9.16 -15.00 16.45
N ALA A 131 -9.30 -14.82 15.13
CA ALA A 131 -8.71 -13.72 14.41
C ALA A 131 -9.04 -12.31 14.99
N PRO A 132 -10.27 -12.01 15.41
CA PRO A 132 -10.64 -10.71 15.98
C PRO A 132 -9.86 -10.34 17.24
N PHE A 133 -9.40 -11.32 18.01
CA PHE A 133 -8.64 -11.05 19.24
C PHE A 133 -7.20 -10.64 18.97
N PHE A 134 -6.66 -11.05 17.82
CA PHE A 134 -5.29 -10.70 17.45
C PHE A 134 -5.19 -9.39 16.72
N ILE A 135 -6.07 -9.21 15.75
CA ILE A 135 -5.97 -8.07 14.84
C ILE A 135 -7.37 -7.43 14.70
N PRO A 136 -7.59 -6.29 15.36
CA PRO A 136 -8.88 -5.57 15.31
C PRO A 136 -9.40 -5.25 13.92
N MET A 137 -8.49 -5.09 12.94
CA MET A 137 -8.83 -4.85 11.54
C MET A 137 -9.70 -5.96 10.93
N SER A 138 -9.63 -7.20 11.46
CA SER A 138 -10.51 -8.29 11.03
C SER A 138 -11.98 -8.02 11.37
N ILE A 139 -12.25 -7.33 12.47
CA ILE A 139 -13.61 -6.94 12.87
C ILE A 139 -14.13 -5.85 11.92
N LEU A 140 -13.28 -4.89 11.57
CA LEU A 140 -13.65 -3.83 10.63
C LEU A 140 -13.97 -4.43 9.26
N ALA A 141 -13.14 -5.37 8.78
CA ALA A 141 -13.35 -6.07 7.52
C ALA A 141 -14.67 -6.86 7.52
N GLU A 142 -14.94 -7.64 8.59
CA GLU A 142 -16.16 -8.44 8.71
C GLU A 142 -17.44 -7.58 8.76
N LYS A 143 -17.35 -6.42 9.41
CA LYS A 143 -18.47 -5.50 9.53
C LYS A 143 -18.57 -4.52 8.37
N ASN A 144 -17.68 -4.57 7.41
CA ASN A 144 -17.55 -3.59 6.33
C ASN A 144 -17.59 -2.16 6.87
N LYS A 145 -16.78 -1.92 7.89
CA LYS A 145 -16.67 -0.62 8.55
C LYS A 145 -15.24 -0.13 8.50
N LEU A 146 -15.12 1.16 8.28
CA LEU A 146 -13.92 1.91 8.57
C LEU A 146 -14.30 2.88 9.69
N VAL A 147 -13.58 2.86 10.79
CA VAL A 147 -13.80 3.85 11.83
C VAL A 147 -13.22 5.16 11.30
N GLY A 148 -14.09 6.13 11.12
CA GLY A 148 -13.65 7.49 10.80
C GLY A 148 -12.74 7.98 11.90
N VAL A 149 -11.61 8.44 11.50
CA VAL A 149 -10.62 9.22 12.23
C VAL A 149 -10.82 9.27 13.75
N ASP A 150 -9.96 8.52 14.49
CA ASP A 150 -9.22 9.17 15.54
C ASP A 150 -9.72 9.31 16.95
N ARG A 151 -10.74 8.62 17.39
CA ARG A 151 -11.07 8.87 18.79
C ARG A 151 -11.00 7.62 19.60
N ASP A 152 -10.08 7.18 20.21
CA ASP A 152 -9.98 6.05 21.14
C ASP A 152 -9.57 4.71 20.53
N LEU A 153 -9.03 4.68 19.31
CA LEU A 153 -8.32 3.50 18.84
C LEU A 153 -6.84 3.59 19.24
N HIS A 154 -6.33 2.54 19.85
CA HIS A 154 -4.90 2.44 20.20
C HIS A 154 -4.00 2.15 18.99
N PHE A 155 -4.47 2.42 17.78
CA PHE A 155 -3.74 2.22 16.52
C PHE A 155 -4.26 3.18 15.45
N SER A 156 -3.37 3.63 14.58
CA SER A 156 -3.72 4.44 13.41
C SER A 156 -4.22 3.53 12.28
N ILE A 157 -5.37 3.85 11.69
CA ILE A 157 -5.89 3.10 10.54
C ILE A 157 -4.98 3.30 9.34
N GLY A 158 -4.54 4.52 9.06
CA GLY A 158 -3.64 4.82 7.95
C GLY A 158 -2.35 4.03 8.00
N GLU A 159 -1.73 3.89 9.18
CA GLU A 159 -0.49 3.11 9.34
C GLU A 159 -0.70 1.59 9.21
N HIS A 160 -1.91 1.11 9.41
CA HIS A 160 -2.24 -0.32 9.45
C HIS A 160 -3.19 -0.76 8.33
N SER A 161 -3.44 0.09 7.37
CA SER A 161 -4.20 -0.23 6.17
C SER A 161 -3.34 -0.14 4.91
N ALA A 162 -3.80 -0.79 3.88
CA ALA A 162 -3.32 -0.60 2.52
C ALA A 162 -4.41 0.16 1.73
N TYR A 163 -4.29 0.21 0.41
CA TYR A 163 -5.19 0.98 -0.43
C TYR A 163 -5.65 0.18 -1.64
N HIS A 164 -6.82 0.56 -2.16
CA HIS A 164 -7.21 0.35 -3.54
C HIS A 164 -7.30 1.71 -4.22
N PHE A 165 -6.82 1.84 -5.44
CA PHE A 165 -6.89 3.10 -6.18
C PHE A 165 -6.87 2.86 -7.69
N ASP A 166 -7.24 3.89 -8.45
CA ASP A 166 -7.09 3.92 -9.90
C ASP A 166 -5.61 4.11 -10.25
N ALA A 167 -5.01 3.09 -10.87
CA ALA A 167 -3.60 3.10 -11.23
C ALA A 167 -3.22 4.20 -12.23
N TYR A 168 -4.14 4.53 -13.15
CA TYR A 168 -3.90 5.58 -14.13
C TYR A 168 -3.88 6.97 -13.46
N LYS A 169 -4.85 7.22 -12.58
CA LYS A 169 -4.91 8.48 -11.83
C LYS A 169 -3.70 8.66 -10.91
N PHE A 170 -3.32 7.60 -10.21
CA PHE A 170 -2.12 7.63 -9.39
C PHE A 170 -0.84 7.82 -10.22
N GLY A 171 -0.75 7.20 -11.40
CA GLY A 171 0.34 7.44 -12.34
C GLY A 171 0.45 8.89 -12.78
N ASN A 172 -0.69 9.54 -13.08
CA ASN A 172 -0.73 10.97 -13.45
C ASN A 172 -0.31 11.89 -12.28
N LEU A 173 -0.72 11.56 -11.05
CA LEU A 173 -0.28 12.27 -9.86
C LEU A 173 1.24 12.18 -9.70
N LEU A 174 1.80 10.98 -9.81
CA LEU A 174 3.25 10.78 -9.73
C LEU A 174 4.02 11.43 -10.89
N GLN A 175 3.40 11.52 -12.08
CA GLN A 175 3.99 12.28 -13.18
C GLN A 175 4.17 13.75 -12.80
N ARG A 176 3.11 14.40 -12.34
CA ARG A 176 3.20 15.82 -11.89
C ARG A 176 4.23 15.99 -10.78
N TYR A 177 4.18 15.11 -9.78
CA TYR A 177 5.17 15.10 -8.70
C TYR A 177 6.62 15.01 -9.22
N SER A 178 6.85 14.15 -10.20
CA SER A 178 8.17 13.98 -10.82
C SER A 178 8.60 15.23 -11.58
N GLU A 179 7.70 15.84 -12.38
CA GLU A 179 7.96 17.04 -13.15
C GLU A 179 8.26 18.24 -12.24
N GLU A 180 7.48 18.43 -11.17
CA GLU A 180 7.72 19.44 -10.13
C GLU A 180 9.05 19.20 -9.40
N GLY A 181 9.41 17.95 -9.16
CA GLY A 181 10.72 17.55 -8.66
C GLY A 181 11.87 17.69 -9.68
N GLY A 182 11.62 18.21 -10.88
CA GLY A 182 12.63 18.50 -11.91
C GLY A 182 13.11 17.25 -12.67
N VAL A 183 12.25 16.26 -12.87
CA VAL A 183 12.45 15.16 -13.81
C VAL A 183 12.09 15.64 -15.20
N GLU A 184 12.95 15.43 -16.18
CA GLU A 184 12.68 15.69 -17.59
C GLU A 184 11.85 14.53 -18.15
N VAL A 185 10.55 14.75 -18.35
CA VAL A 185 9.64 13.78 -18.96
C VAL A 185 9.60 13.98 -20.47
N ILE A 186 9.97 12.95 -21.21
CA ILE A 186 10.10 12.98 -22.66
C ILE A 186 9.08 12.04 -23.29
N GLU A 187 8.22 12.57 -24.14
CA GLU A 187 7.27 11.78 -24.91
C GLU A 187 7.94 11.27 -26.20
N ASP A 188 8.40 10.04 -26.19
CA ASP A 188 9.04 9.41 -27.36
C ASP A 188 8.89 7.88 -27.29
N VAL A 189 9.25 7.23 -28.40
CA VAL A 189 9.31 5.78 -28.52
C VAL A 189 10.78 5.36 -28.49
N PHE A 190 11.16 4.59 -27.47
CA PHE A 190 12.46 3.96 -27.47
C PHE A 190 12.52 2.89 -28.59
N ARG A 191 13.50 3.03 -29.48
CA ARG A 191 13.76 2.12 -30.59
C ARG A 191 15.12 1.47 -30.44
#